data_6ead0fc71c1356aa8c8cd4ba47c06a84
#
_entry.id   6ead0fc71c1356aa8c8cd4ba47c06a84
#
_cell.length_a   1.000
_cell.length_b   1.000
_cell.length_c   1.000
_cell.angle_alpha   90.00
_cell.angle_beta   90.00
_cell.angle_gamma   90.00
#
_symmetry.space_group_name_H-M   'P 1'
#
loop_
_entity.id
_entity.type
_entity.pdbx_description
1 polymer ?
#
loop_
_entity_poly.entity_id
_entity_poly.type
_entity_poly.pdbx_seq_one_letter_code
_entity_poly.pdbx_strand_id
1 'polypeptide(L)'
;MPIIVGLRIEERLLDLVTPEMLDVGKVFEIDSINLLLGKNGSGKTRLLNLIAEAISAPGSNGSKVYIQGRSGDVSILNRDESDLCAIYYSGLPYRRKMSRRGGLIDASPNNKNTDQITEEHGRMRQLGEIATALGVDTKLKASLSYSKNIHRSILVPALKQARQITNASLSSLVKSLANQESTSLKDPGHLKDLDSLIETTLTDIAEFLDEYVEAHLPGRDYIYYLSGLESLLEEEDDDGDNYALAFLNYLGLVSGDYFAELDPLHELVARSQEAIRNYGGVPVYSERSISFSIDGLGHLNAIHQYDTPIKIEWTMLSSGLHALIDQFAHIGDAIEKAARRGRDSILLMIDEGDAYLHLDWQRKYLTLLNKYLGRLKRHYELRSLQVLLASHSPLIAADMPGLFVTNLDSDVRIKTFGAPIEDVIAGSFESSSLGVFAASKINEIYDRARRNKLSSADKRLIEEIGDEAIRSALMRGGWS
;
A
#
# COMPACT_ATOMS: atom_id res chain seq x y z
N MET A 1 1.00 -27.18 -20.88
CA MET A 1 0.66 -25.97 -20.11
C MET A 1 1.74 -24.96 -20.42
N PRO A 2 1.45 -23.73 -20.82
CA PRO A 2 2.51 -22.78 -21.07
C PRO A 2 3.10 -22.30 -19.73
N ILE A 3 4.22 -22.91 -19.35
CA ILE A 3 5.07 -22.48 -18.24
C ILE A 3 6.23 -21.74 -18.86
N ILE A 4 6.58 -20.59 -18.35
CA ILE A 4 7.78 -19.87 -18.78
C ILE A 4 8.98 -20.61 -18.21
N VAL A 5 9.77 -21.21 -19.09
CA VAL A 5 10.97 -21.97 -18.68
C VAL A 5 12.21 -21.11 -18.69
N GLY A 6 12.27 -20.08 -19.53
CA GLY A 6 13.40 -19.19 -19.59
C GLY A 6 13.06 -17.87 -20.30
N LEU A 7 13.91 -16.88 -20.07
CA LEU A 7 13.82 -15.54 -20.63
C LEU A 7 15.19 -15.12 -21.15
N ARG A 8 15.27 -14.74 -22.43
CA ARG A 8 16.46 -14.09 -22.95
C ARG A 8 16.19 -12.60 -23.09
N ILE A 9 16.85 -11.83 -22.26
CA ILE A 9 16.69 -10.38 -22.20
C ILE A 9 18.05 -9.75 -22.46
N GLU A 10 18.17 -9.01 -23.55
CA GLU A 10 19.46 -8.53 -24.05
C GLU A 10 20.43 -9.74 -24.24
N GLU A 11 21.57 -9.75 -23.56
CA GLU A 11 22.54 -10.87 -23.60
C GLU A 11 22.38 -11.86 -22.45
N ARG A 12 21.48 -11.61 -21.50
CA ARG A 12 21.27 -12.49 -20.34
C ARG A 12 20.20 -13.54 -20.62
N LEU A 13 20.52 -14.78 -20.25
CA LEU A 13 19.58 -15.88 -20.17
C LEU A 13 19.17 -16.07 -18.68
N LEU A 14 17.87 -16.07 -18.41
CA LEU A 14 17.29 -16.37 -17.11
C LEU A 14 16.50 -17.66 -17.24
N ASP A 15 16.92 -18.69 -16.52
CA ASP A 15 16.18 -19.93 -16.41
C ASP A 15 15.20 -19.83 -15.24
N LEU A 16 13.90 -19.95 -15.50
CA LEU A 16 12.86 -19.96 -14.48
C LEU A 16 12.44 -21.37 -14.08
N VAL A 17 12.59 -22.34 -14.97
CA VAL A 17 12.38 -23.76 -14.69
C VAL A 17 13.44 -24.55 -15.42
N THR A 18 14.31 -25.24 -14.68
CA THR A 18 15.32 -26.15 -15.22
C THR A 18 14.98 -27.61 -14.91
N PRO A 19 15.52 -28.58 -15.63
CA PRO A 19 15.36 -30.00 -15.27
C PRO A 19 15.77 -30.29 -13.81
N GLU A 20 16.85 -29.70 -13.34
CA GLU A 20 17.33 -29.83 -11.95
C GLU A 20 16.33 -29.33 -10.92
N MET A 21 15.59 -28.23 -11.21
CA MET A 21 14.50 -27.75 -10.37
C MET A 21 13.32 -28.72 -10.32
N LEU A 22 13.04 -29.39 -11.43
CA LEU A 22 11.98 -30.41 -11.51
C LEU A 22 12.36 -31.68 -10.75
N ASP A 23 13.62 -32.06 -10.73
CA ASP A 23 14.15 -33.25 -10.02
C ASP A 23 14.02 -33.09 -8.47
N VAL A 24 14.04 -31.87 -7.95
CA VAL A 24 13.83 -31.62 -6.51
C VAL A 24 12.37 -31.86 -6.09
N GLY A 25 11.47 -32.03 -7.03
CA GLY A 25 10.04 -32.25 -6.80
C GLY A 25 9.30 -30.96 -6.52
N LYS A 26 8.07 -31.10 -6.03
CA LYS A 26 7.18 -29.97 -5.80
C LYS A 26 7.56 -29.21 -4.52
N VAL A 27 8.38 -28.17 -4.64
CA VAL A 27 8.81 -27.31 -3.53
C VAL A 27 7.73 -26.27 -3.17
N PHE A 28 7.00 -25.75 -4.17
CA PHE A 28 6.03 -24.68 -3.99
C PHE A 28 4.59 -25.17 -4.26
N GLU A 29 3.60 -24.46 -3.69
CA GLU A 29 2.18 -24.68 -4.02
C GLU A 29 1.79 -24.16 -5.41
N ILE A 30 2.61 -23.30 -5.98
CA ILE A 30 2.56 -22.78 -7.36
C ILE A 30 3.63 -23.43 -8.22
N ASP A 31 3.76 -23.03 -9.48
CA ASP A 31 4.69 -23.71 -10.42
C ASP A 31 6.16 -23.39 -10.13
N SER A 32 6.48 -22.13 -9.84
CA SER A 32 7.82 -21.75 -9.38
C SER A 32 7.82 -20.41 -8.63
N ILE A 33 8.78 -20.26 -7.70
CA ILE A 33 9.20 -18.96 -7.15
C ILE A 33 10.69 -18.85 -7.41
N ASN A 34 11.09 -17.86 -8.19
CA ASN A 34 12.50 -17.58 -8.49
C ASN A 34 12.90 -16.27 -7.83
N LEU A 35 14.05 -16.25 -7.18
CA LEU A 35 14.60 -15.11 -6.48
C LEU A 35 15.72 -14.46 -7.28
N LEU A 36 15.59 -13.17 -7.57
CA LEU A 36 16.65 -12.34 -8.15
C LEU A 36 17.37 -11.60 -7.02
N LEU A 37 18.64 -11.92 -6.83
CA LEU A 37 19.54 -11.22 -5.93
C LEU A 37 20.47 -10.28 -6.70
N GLY A 38 21.02 -9.33 -6.01
CA GLY A 38 22.04 -8.42 -6.52
C GLY A 38 22.15 -7.16 -5.69
N LYS A 39 23.28 -6.49 -5.78
CA LYS A 39 23.57 -5.22 -5.08
C LYS A 39 22.61 -4.11 -5.56
N ASN A 40 22.58 -3.00 -4.82
CA ASN A 40 21.88 -1.80 -5.29
C ASN A 40 22.51 -1.36 -6.63
N GLY A 41 21.64 -1.14 -7.64
CA GLY A 41 22.11 -0.78 -8.98
C GLY A 41 22.45 -1.97 -9.90
N SER A 42 22.35 -3.24 -9.46
CA SER A 42 22.59 -4.43 -10.33
C SER A 42 21.59 -4.57 -11.49
N GLY A 43 20.54 -3.73 -11.49
CA GLY A 43 19.57 -3.69 -12.58
C GLY A 43 18.36 -4.61 -12.40
N LYS A 44 18.04 -5.10 -11.19
CA LYS A 44 16.86 -5.96 -10.91
C LYS A 44 15.57 -5.36 -11.43
N THR A 45 15.24 -4.13 -11.00
CA THR A 45 14.04 -3.41 -11.47
C THR A 45 14.03 -3.21 -12.99
N ARG A 46 15.19 -2.88 -13.60
CA ARG A 46 15.31 -2.77 -15.06
C ARG A 46 15.00 -4.10 -15.75
N LEU A 47 15.52 -5.19 -15.22
CA LEU A 47 15.28 -6.54 -15.74
C LEU A 47 13.81 -6.92 -15.65
N LEU A 48 13.15 -6.70 -14.50
CA LEU A 48 11.70 -6.95 -14.36
C LEU A 48 10.87 -6.14 -15.37
N ASN A 49 11.25 -4.87 -15.61
CA ASN A 49 10.59 -4.03 -16.61
C ASN A 49 10.75 -4.58 -18.04
N LEU A 50 11.95 -5.03 -18.40
CA LEU A 50 12.21 -5.61 -19.71
C LEU A 50 11.47 -6.95 -19.92
N ILE A 51 11.34 -7.76 -18.86
CA ILE A 51 10.53 -8.98 -18.86
C ILE A 51 9.06 -8.66 -19.08
N ALA A 52 8.54 -7.67 -18.35
CA ALA A 52 7.16 -7.22 -18.51
C ALA A 52 6.86 -6.72 -19.95
N GLU A 53 7.80 -5.99 -20.53
CA GLU A 53 7.71 -5.54 -21.92
C GLU A 53 7.76 -6.71 -22.90
N ALA A 54 8.64 -7.68 -22.67
CA ALA A 54 8.77 -8.86 -23.55
C ALA A 54 7.50 -9.72 -23.55
N ILE A 55 6.81 -9.86 -22.41
CA ILE A 55 5.55 -10.59 -22.30
C ILE A 55 4.40 -9.79 -22.92
N SER A 56 4.35 -8.47 -22.68
CA SER A 56 3.27 -7.61 -23.18
C SER A 56 3.34 -7.36 -24.69
N ALA A 57 4.53 -7.38 -25.26
CA ALA A 57 4.78 -7.16 -26.68
C ALA A 57 5.88 -8.13 -27.19
N PRO A 58 5.56 -9.40 -27.37
CA PRO A 58 6.51 -10.42 -27.83
C PRO A 58 7.22 -9.99 -29.10
N GLY A 59 8.55 -10.19 -29.13
CA GLY A 59 9.39 -9.83 -30.26
C GLY A 59 9.81 -8.34 -30.32
N SER A 60 9.39 -7.51 -29.36
CA SER A 60 9.94 -6.16 -29.19
C SER A 60 11.33 -6.22 -28.56
N ASN A 61 12.23 -5.32 -28.99
CA ASN A 61 13.58 -5.15 -28.42
C ASN A 61 14.50 -6.40 -28.42
N GLY A 62 14.25 -7.39 -29.29
CA GLY A 62 15.09 -8.59 -29.39
C GLY A 62 14.96 -9.56 -28.20
N SER A 63 14.11 -9.28 -27.24
CA SER A 63 13.85 -10.16 -26.11
C SER A 63 13.04 -11.39 -26.52
N LYS A 64 13.38 -12.55 -25.93
CA LYS A 64 12.69 -13.83 -26.21
C LYS A 64 12.20 -14.44 -24.90
N VAL A 65 10.95 -14.87 -24.90
CA VAL A 65 10.33 -15.63 -23.80
C VAL A 65 10.18 -17.07 -24.25
N TYR A 66 10.77 -18.00 -23.55
CA TYR A 66 10.67 -19.42 -23.83
C TYR A 66 9.58 -20.03 -22.95
N ILE A 67 8.62 -20.66 -23.58
CA ILE A 67 7.50 -21.32 -22.92
C ILE A 67 7.53 -22.82 -23.22
N GLN A 68 7.15 -23.60 -22.22
CA GLN A 68 6.94 -25.05 -22.40
C GLN A 68 5.46 -25.33 -22.56
N GLY A 69 5.08 -25.92 -23.66
CA GLY A 69 3.72 -26.35 -23.97
C GLY A 69 3.28 -27.62 -23.22
N ARG A 70 2.06 -28.10 -23.52
CA ARG A 70 1.51 -29.37 -22.95
C ARG A 70 2.27 -30.62 -23.38
N SER A 71 2.85 -30.59 -24.57
CA SER A 71 3.65 -31.68 -25.11
C SER A 71 5.04 -31.80 -24.49
N GLY A 72 5.46 -30.83 -23.67
CA GLY A 72 6.81 -30.72 -23.14
C GLY A 72 7.75 -29.96 -24.05
N ASP A 73 7.33 -29.60 -25.27
CA ASP A 73 8.15 -28.87 -26.24
C ASP A 73 8.31 -27.40 -25.81
N VAL A 74 9.54 -26.90 -25.97
CA VAL A 74 9.87 -25.49 -25.70
C VAL A 74 9.72 -24.67 -26.97
N SER A 75 8.89 -23.62 -26.91
CA SER A 75 8.69 -22.69 -28.02
C SER A 75 8.95 -21.24 -27.56
N ILE A 76 9.07 -20.33 -28.53
CA ILE A 76 9.15 -18.88 -28.22
C ILE A 76 7.75 -18.32 -28.18
N LEU A 77 7.44 -17.54 -27.16
CA LEU A 77 6.16 -16.85 -27.01
C LEU A 77 5.86 -15.98 -28.24
N ASN A 78 4.71 -16.21 -28.87
CA ASN A 78 4.21 -15.45 -30.00
C ASN A 78 3.06 -14.51 -29.58
N ARG A 79 2.76 -13.50 -30.42
CA ARG A 79 1.69 -12.51 -30.16
C ARG A 79 0.29 -13.12 -30.04
N ASP A 80 0.05 -14.27 -30.62
CA ASP A 80 -1.25 -14.93 -30.65
C ASP A 80 -1.55 -15.77 -29.39
N GLU A 81 -0.58 -15.95 -28.50
CA GLU A 81 -0.79 -16.62 -27.22
C GLU A 81 -1.38 -15.65 -26.20
N SER A 82 -2.71 -15.54 -26.26
CA SER A 82 -3.50 -14.55 -25.48
C SER A 82 -3.61 -14.87 -24.00
N ASP A 83 -3.23 -16.07 -23.55
CA ASP A 83 -3.53 -16.56 -22.20
C ASP A 83 -2.49 -16.16 -21.13
N LEU A 84 -1.32 -15.67 -21.55
CA LEU A 84 -0.25 -15.22 -20.64
C LEU A 84 -0.44 -13.78 -20.23
N CYS A 85 -0.31 -13.52 -18.92
CA CYS A 85 -0.36 -12.21 -18.32
C CYS A 85 0.86 -11.97 -17.41
N ALA A 86 1.47 -10.80 -17.53
CA ALA A 86 2.45 -10.30 -16.58
C ALA A 86 1.76 -9.43 -15.52
N ILE A 87 2.04 -9.68 -14.25
CA ILE A 87 1.62 -8.81 -13.15
C ILE A 87 2.89 -8.27 -12.50
N TYR A 88 2.97 -6.96 -12.35
CA TYR A 88 4.08 -6.31 -11.66
C TYR A 88 3.59 -5.65 -10.39
N TYR A 89 4.33 -5.85 -9.29
CA TYR A 89 4.09 -5.19 -8.01
C TYR A 89 5.40 -4.61 -7.47
N SER A 90 5.34 -3.39 -6.98
CA SER A 90 6.39 -2.77 -6.17
C SER A 90 5.76 -1.91 -5.08
N GLY A 91 6.18 -2.10 -3.83
CA GLY A 91 5.76 -1.27 -2.69
C GLY A 91 6.50 0.08 -2.60
N LEU A 92 7.50 0.31 -3.45
CA LEU A 92 8.34 1.50 -3.36
C LEU A 92 7.62 2.76 -3.86
N PRO A 93 7.69 3.90 -3.12
CA PRO A 93 7.02 5.14 -3.51
C PRO A 93 7.65 5.80 -4.74
N TYR A 94 8.93 5.55 -5.03
CA TYR A 94 9.70 6.16 -6.13
C TYR A 94 9.95 5.18 -7.27
N ARG A 95 8.90 4.51 -7.73
CA ARG A 95 9.01 3.56 -8.83
C ARG A 95 8.75 4.20 -10.20
N ARG A 96 9.32 3.62 -11.25
CA ARG A 96 8.98 3.98 -12.63
C ARG A 96 7.61 3.38 -12.97
N LYS A 97 6.67 4.23 -13.41
CA LYS A 97 5.38 3.73 -13.90
C LYS A 97 5.58 2.84 -15.11
N MET A 98 4.96 1.68 -15.10
CA MET A 98 4.92 0.80 -16.24
C MET A 98 3.95 1.34 -17.29
N SER A 99 4.34 1.26 -18.57
CA SER A 99 3.43 1.63 -19.66
C SER A 99 2.29 0.59 -19.76
N ARG A 100 1.04 1.05 -19.80
CA ARG A 100 -0.12 0.18 -20.00
C ARG A 100 -0.07 -0.43 -21.39
N ARG A 101 0.17 -1.74 -21.46
CA ARG A 101 0.09 -2.52 -22.71
C ARG A 101 -0.76 -3.76 -22.44
N GLY A 102 -1.43 -4.28 -23.49
CA GLY A 102 -2.20 -5.51 -23.35
C GLY A 102 -1.34 -6.64 -22.81
N GLY A 103 -1.81 -7.39 -21.81
CA GLY A 103 -1.06 -8.47 -21.17
C GLY A 103 -0.21 -8.08 -19.97
N LEU A 104 -0.19 -6.79 -19.55
CA LEU A 104 0.47 -6.32 -18.33
C LEU A 104 -0.53 -5.66 -17.38
N ILE A 105 -0.49 -6.04 -16.11
CA ILE A 105 -1.23 -5.42 -15.01
C ILE A 105 -0.20 -4.89 -13.99
N ASP A 106 -0.25 -3.58 -13.70
CA ASP A 106 0.52 -2.98 -12.63
C ASP A 106 -0.32 -2.99 -11.35
N ALA A 107 0.05 -3.86 -10.41
CA ALA A 107 -0.62 -4.08 -9.13
C ALA A 107 -0.08 -3.21 -8.00
N SER A 108 0.81 -2.27 -8.30
CA SER A 108 1.47 -1.47 -7.26
C SER A 108 0.55 -0.38 -6.69
N PRO A 109 0.67 -0.02 -5.41
CA PRO A 109 -0.07 1.09 -4.82
C PRO A 109 0.22 2.41 -5.57
N ASN A 110 -0.70 3.35 -5.58
CA ASN A 110 -0.66 4.63 -6.31
C ASN A 110 -0.90 4.57 -7.83
N ASN A 111 -1.46 3.51 -8.34
CA ASN A 111 -1.97 3.50 -9.70
C ASN A 111 -3.35 4.17 -9.71
N LYS A 112 -3.39 5.50 -9.92
CA LYS A 112 -4.59 6.37 -9.87
C LYS A 112 -5.65 6.07 -10.94
N ASN A 113 -5.94 4.83 -11.24
CA ASN A 113 -6.97 4.48 -12.20
C ASN A 113 -7.73 3.27 -11.72
N THR A 114 -8.62 3.50 -10.79
CA THR A 114 -9.73 2.57 -10.58
C THR A 114 -10.79 3.23 -9.71
N ASP A 115 -12.03 2.95 -10.02
CA ASP A 115 -13.21 3.34 -9.27
C ASP A 115 -13.02 3.01 -7.77
N GLN A 116 -12.71 4.03 -7.00
CA GLN A 116 -12.13 3.91 -5.65
C GLN A 116 -13.05 3.15 -4.67
N ILE A 117 -14.36 3.26 -4.81
CA ILE A 117 -15.33 2.73 -3.84
C ILE A 117 -15.53 1.22 -3.96
N THR A 118 -15.64 0.69 -5.17
CA THR A 118 -15.82 -0.76 -5.40
C THR A 118 -14.54 -1.55 -5.10
N GLU A 119 -13.37 -0.92 -5.24
CA GLU A 119 -12.07 -1.53 -4.92
C GLU A 119 -11.78 -1.59 -3.43
N GLU A 120 -12.17 -0.60 -2.65
CA GLU A 120 -12.02 -0.63 -1.18
C GLU A 120 -12.79 -1.79 -0.55
N HIS A 121 -13.99 -2.08 -1.03
CA HIS A 121 -14.84 -3.15 -0.52
C HIS A 121 -14.30 -4.56 -0.84
N GLY A 122 -13.89 -4.77 -2.10
CA GLY A 122 -13.23 -6.02 -2.51
C GLY A 122 -11.92 -6.25 -1.75
N ARG A 123 -11.17 -5.18 -1.53
CA ARG A 123 -9.91 -5.16 -0.82
C ARG A 123 -10.07 -5.54 0.66
N MET A 124 -11.07 -5.01 1.36
CA MET A 124 -11.33 -5.35 2.77
C MET A 124 -11.71 -6.82 2.96
N ARG A 125 -12.49 -7.41 2.04
CA ARG A 125 -12.80 -8.83 2.07
C ARG A 125 -11.56 -9.70 1.92
N GLN A 126 -10.72 -9.39 0.96
CA GLN A 126 -9.46 -10.11 0.74
C GLN A 126 -8.49 -9.92 1.93
N LEU A 127 -8.44 -8.72 2.51
CA LEU A 127 -7.66 -8.44 3.71
C LEU A 127 -8.06 -9.34 4.88
N GLY A 128 -9.34 -9.55 5.09
CA GLY A 128 -9.83 -10.44 6.13
C GLY A 128 -9.49 -11.91 5.89
N GLU A 129 -9.58 -12.38 4.65
CA GLU A 129 -9.18 -13.72 4.26
C GLU A 129 -7.66 -13.92 4.43
N ILE A 130 -6.87 -12.90 4.09
CA ILE A 130 -5.42 -12.89 4.27
C ILE A 130 -5.07 -12.91 5.75
N ALA A 131 -5.68 -12.04 6.56
CA ALA A 131 -5.45 -11.96 7.98
C ALA A 131 -5.77 -13.31 8.70
N THR A 132 -6.91 -13.92 8.35
CA THR A 132 -7.28 -15.26 8.84
C THR A 132 -6.25 -16.30 8.43
N ALA A 133 -5.73 -16.19 7.20
CA ALA A 133 -4.70 -17.10 6.69
C ALA A 133 -3.34 -16.92 7.38
N LEU A 134 -3.06 -15.73 7.85
CA LEU A 134 -1.83 -15.39 8.57
C LEU A 134 -1.92 -15.76 10.06
N GLY A 135 -3.11 -16.18 10.54
CA GLY A 135 -3.37 -16.43 11.97
C GLY A 135 -3.24 -15.15 12.80
N VAL A 136 -3.47 -13.98 12.18
CA VAL A 136 -3.44 -12.70 12.85
C VAL A 136 -4.82 -12.40 13.40
N ASP A 137 -4.90 -12.22 14.72
CA ASP A 137 -6.11 -11.74 15.38
C ASP A 137 -6.27 -10.25 15.04
N THR A 138 -7.12 -9.98 14.07
CA THR A 138 -7.31 -8.62 13.53
C THR A 138 -8.60 -8.03 14.07
N LYS A 139 -8.46 -7.02 14.90
CA LYS A 139 -9.60 -6.20 15.32
C LYS A 139 -9.81 -5.10 14.29
N LEU A 140 -11.01 -5.04 13.75
CA LEU A 140 -11.44 -4.00 12.84
C LEU A 140 -12.16 -2.91 13.64
N LYS A 141 -11.92 -1.67 13.25
CA LYS A 141 -12.65 -0.52 13.74
C LYS A 141 -13.36 0.13 12.57
N ALA A 142 -14.65 0.27 12.67
CA ALA A 142 -15.41 1.11 11.75
C ALA A 142 -15.53 2.51 12.33
N SER A 143 -15.49 3.52 11.49
CA SER A 143 -15.66 4.89 11.87
C SER A 143 -16.44 5.67 10.84
N LEU A 144 -17.39 6.48 11.31
CA LEU A 144 -18.05 7.52 10.54
C LEU A 144 -17.50 8.84 11.03
N SER A 145 -16.96 9.66 10.16
CA SER A 145 -16.32 10.92 10.55
C SER A 145 -16.36 11.94 9.43
N TYR A 146 -16.30 13.20 9.79
CA TYR A 146 -16.18 14.32 8.85
C TYR A 146 -14.93 15.15 9.13
N SER A 147 -14.48 15.89 8.12
CA SER A 147 -13.23 16.66 8.18
C SER A 147 -13.39 17.91 9.08
N LYS A 148 -12.31 18.28 9.77
CA LYS A 148 -12.26 19.48 10.61
C LYS A 148 -12.62 20.76 9.84
N ASN A 149 -12.38 20.78 8.54
CA ASN A 149 -12.54 21.96 7.71
C ASN A 149 -13.88 22.00 6.95
N ILE A 150 -14.79 21.04 7.19
CA ILE A 150 -16.04 20.92 6.43
C ILE A 150 -16.85 22.22 6.38
N HIS A 151 -16.94 22.94 7.50
CA HIS A 151 -17.65 24.21 7.57
C HIS A 151 -17.04 25.24 6.64
N ARG A 152 -15.69 25.35 6.59
CA ARG A 152 -14.98 26.31 5.74
C ARG A 152 -14.93 25.89 4.27
N SER A 153 -14.72 24.60 4.01
CA SER A 153 -14.51 24.11 2.65
C SER A 153 -15.80 23.86 1.88
N ILE A 154 -16.91 23.60 2.58
CA ILE A 154 -18.18 23.21 1.99
C ILE A 154 -19.29 24.20 2.31
N LEU A 155 -19.57 24.43 3.60
CA LEU A 155 -20.75 25.22 3.99
C LEU A 155 -20.57 26.74 3.74
N VAL A 156 -19.36 27.28 3.92
CA VAL A 156 -19.12 28.71 3.63
C VAL A 156 -19.24 29.04 2.13
N PRO A 157 -18.67 28.27 1.18
CA PRO A 157 -18.93 28.47 -0.24
C PRO A 157 -20.41 28.40 -0.59
N ALA A 158 -21.15 27.43 -0.08
CA ALA A 158 -22.59 27.33 -0.30
C ALA A 158 -23.36 28.55 0.25
N LEU A 159 -22.99 29.06 1.44
CA LEU A 159 -23.59 30.28 1.99
C LEU A 159 -23.37 31.51 1.10
N LYS A 160 -22.21 31.62 0.44
CA LYS A 160 -21.92 32.72 -0.50
C LYS A 160 -22.80 32.67 -1.74
N GLN A 161 -23.24 31.48 -2.13
CA GLN A 161 -24.11 31.26 -3.29
C GLN A 161 -25.61 31.35 -2.93
N ALA A 162 -25.95 31.31 -1.62
CA ALA A 162 -27.32 31.35 -1.16
C ALA A 162 -28.04 32.66 -1.56
N ARG A 163 -29.24 32.53 -2.12
CA ARG A 163 -30.06 33.70 -2.53
C ARG A 163 -30.47 34.56 -1.31
N GLN A 164 -30.76 33.91 -0.19
CA GLN A 164 -31.16 34.59 1.03
C GLN A 164 -30.72 33.81 2.25
N ILE A 165 -29.98 34.45 3.14
CA ILE A 165 -29.61 33.93 4.44
C ILE A 165 -30.65 34.45 5.48
N THR A 166 -31.26 33.53 6.18
CA THR A 166 -32.40 33.83 7.11
C THR A 166 -31.89 34.39 8.44
N ASN A 167 -30.71 33.92 8.91
CA ASN A 167 -30.11 34.38 10.16
C ASN A 167 -29.37 35.72 9.95
N ALA A 168 -29.78 36.76 10.70
CA ALA A 168 -29.24 38.11 10.54
C ALA A 168 -27.74 38.23 10.88
N SER A 169 -27.29 37.55 11.95
CA SER A 169 -25.86 37.53 12.34
C SER A 169 -25.00 36.88 11.31
N LEU A 170 -25.40 35.69 10.84
CA LEU A 170 -24.69 34.95 9.80
C LEU A 170 -24.66 35.73 8.47
N SER A 171 -25.80 36.37 8.10
CA SER A 171 -25.89 37.22 6.91
C SER A 171 -24.91 38.40 6.98
N SER A 172 -24.72 38.98 8.15
CA SER A 172 -23.77 40.08 8.37
C SER A 172 -22.31 39.61 8.19
N LEU A 173 -21.96 38.47 8.77
CA LEU A 173 -20.62 37.88 8.65
C LEU A 173 -20.31 37.53 7.21
N VAL A 174 -21.22 36.86 6.49
CA VAL A 174 -21.03 36.48 5.09
C VAL A 174 -20.87 37.71 4.18
N LYS A 175 -21.65 38.76 4.40
CA LYS A 175 -21.51 40.06 3.69
C LYS A 175 -20.16 40.73 3.99
N SER A 176 -19.73 40.70 5.25
CA SER A 176 -18.40 41.21 5.63
C SER A 176 -17.28 40.47 4.91
N LEU A 177 -17.35 39.15 4.88
CA LEU A 177 -16.40 38.31 4.18
C LEU A 177 -16.33 38.64 2.68
N ALA A 178 -17.49 38.72 2.01
CA ALA A 178 -17.56 39.08 0.59
C ALA A 178 -16.96 40.48 0.29
N ASN A 179 -17.20 41.45 1.17
CA ASN A 179 -16.60 42.78 1.04
C ASN A 179 -15.09 42.77 1.25
N GLN A 180 -14.57 42.03 2.22
CA GLN A 180 -13.14 41.87 2.49
C GLN A 180 -12.43 41.21 1.31
N GLU A 181 -12.98 40.12 0.76
CA GLU A 181 -12.45 39.44 -0.42
C GLU A 181 -12.43 40.35 -1.66
N SER A 182 -13.50 41.13 -1.87
CA SER A 182 -13.57 42.09 -2.98
C SER A 182 -12.56 43.25 -2.84
N THR A 183 -12.22 43.61 -1.63
CA THR A 183 -11.23 44.66 -1.32
C THR A 183 -9.80 44.13 -1.52
N SER A 184 -9.53 42.89 -1.11
CA SER A 184 -8.25 42.21 -1.31
C SER A 184 -7.86 42.11 -2.78
N LEU A 185 -8.84 41.90 -3.66
CA LEU A 185 -8.63 41.86 -5.12
C LEU A 185 -8.29 43.23 -5.74
N LYS A 186 -8.65 44.35 -5.07
CA LYS A 186 -8.52 45.69 -5.62
C LYS A 186 -7.28 46.45 -5.13
N ASP A 187 -6.76 46.13 -3.95
CA ASP A 187 -5.63 46.82 -3.33
C ASP A 187 -4.56 45.88 -2.78
N PRO A 188 -3.53 45.53 -3.56
CA PRO A 188 -2.46 44.62 -3.15
C PRO A 188 -1.52 45.16 -2.07
N GLY A 189 -1.65 46.44 -1.68
CA GLY A 189 -0.69 47.11 -0.76
C GLY A 189 -0.85 46.77 0.72
N HIS A 190 -2.02 46.25 1.18
CA HIS A 190 -2.34 45.94 2.57
C HIS A 190 -2.73 44.46 2.79
N LEU A 191 -2.18 43.57 1.97
CA LEU A 191 -2.57 42.14 1.92
C LEU A 191 -2.51 41.42 3.28
N LYS A 192 -1.47 41.64 4.10
CA LYS A 192 -1.29 40.89 5.36
C LYS A 192 -2.37 41.18 6.42
N ASP A 193 -2.76 42.44 6.57
CA ASP A 193 -3.79 42.81 7.55
C ASP A 193 -5.18 42.36 7.09
N LEU A 194 -5.42 42.41 5.78
CA LEU A 194 -6.69 41.99 5.17
C LEU A 194 -6.83 40.46 5.16
N ASP A 195 -5.78 39.73 4.87
CA ASP A 195 -5.76 38.26 4.94
C ASP A 195 -6.03 37.77 6.37
N SER A 196 -5.45 38.44 7.38
CA SER A 196 -5.75 38.14 8.79
C SER A 196 -7.21 38.39 9.14
N LEU A 197 -7.81 39.45 8.60
CA LEU A 197 -9.22 39.80 8.85
C LEU A 197 -10.16 38.80 8.15
N ILE A 198 -9.85 38.38 6.93
CA ILE A 198 -10.57 37.33 6.19
C ILE A 198 -10.52 36.01 6.98
N GLU A 199 -9.36 35.61 7.46
CA GLU A 199 -9.19 34.39 8.27
C GLU A 199 -9.99 34.44 9.58
N THR A 200 -10.01 35.59 10.24
CA THR A 200 -10.83 35.78 11.45
C THR A 200 -12.30 35.64 11.13
N THR A 201 -12.80 36.32 10.09
CA THR A 201 -14.20 36.25 9.69
C THR A 201 -14.62 34.84 9.25
N LEU A 202 -13.74 34.09 8.54
CA LEU A 202 -13.96 32.70 8.20
C LEU A 202 -14.04 31.80 9.44
N THR A 203 -13.23 32.09 10.46
CA THR A 203 -13.26 31.38 11.73
C THR A 203 -14.57 31.62 12.46
N ASP A 204 -15.00 32.89 12.59
CA ASP A 204 -16.26 33.27 13.23
C ASP A 204 -17.47 32.60 12.54
N ILE A 205 -17.48 32.53 11.20
CA ILE A 205 -18.54 31.83 10.46
C ILE A 205 -18.50 30.33 10.73
N ALA A 206 -17.32 29.72 10.73
CA ALA A 206 -17.17 28.29 10.95
C ALA A 206 -17.58 27.89 12.38
N GLU A 207 -17.20 28.67 13.38
CA GLU A 207 -17.60 28.46 14.78
C GLU A 207 -19.12 28.63 14.96
N PHE A 208 -19.71 29.66 14.35
CA PHE A 208 -21.18 29.84 14.36
C PHE A 208 -21.88 28.63 13.74
N LEU A 209 -21.37 28.09 12.59
CA LEU A 209 -21.98 26.93 11.94
C LEU A 209 -21.85 25.68 12.79
N ASP A 210 -20.70 25.45 13.42
CA ASP A 210 -20.43 24.29 14.27
C ASP A 210 -21.43 24.26 15.44
N GLU A 211 -21.52 25.37 16.20
CA GLU A 211 -22.46 25.52 17.32
C GLU A 211 -23.92 25.39 16.85
N TYR A 212 -24.26 25.99 15.71
CA TYR A 212 -25.62 25.98 15.20
C TYR A 212 -26.07 24.59 14.77
N VAL A 213 -25.19 23.85 14.05
CA VAL A 213 -25.48 22.50 13.59
C VAL A 213 -25.63 21.54 14.79
N GLU A 214 -24.77 21.64 15.79
CA GLU A 214 -24.92 20.87 17.03
C GLU A 214 -26.18 21.15 17.77
N ALA A 215 -26.60 22.41 17.84
CA ALA A 215 -27.81 22.81 18.57
C ALA A 215 -29.13 22.40 17.88
N HIS A 216 -29.12 22.29 16.55
CA HIS A 216 -30.36 22.06 15.78
C HIS A 216 -30.54 20.60 15.36
N LEU A 217 -29.50 19.76 15.45
CA LEU A 217 -29.60 18.32 15.17
C LEU A 217 -29.57 17.53 16.50
N PRO A 218 -30.62 16.72 16.79
CA PRO A 218 -30.75 16.06 18.09
C PRO A 218 -29.63 15.02 18.30
N GLY A 219 -29.17 14.95 19.53
CA GLY A 219 -28.13 13.97 19.91
C GLY A 219 -26.81 14.24 19.24
N ARG A 220 -26.41 13.36 18.36
CA ARG A 220 -25.18 13.46 17.56
C ARG A 220 -25.45 13.22 16.07
N ASP A 221 -26.66 13.51 15.64
CA ASP A 221 -27.07 13.31 14.25
C ASP A 221 -26.25 14.18 13.28
N TYR A 222 -25.71 15.30 13.77
CA TYR A 222 -24.81 16.15 12.98
C TYR A 222 -23.61 15.38 12.41
N ILE A 223 -23.09 14.34 13.09
CA ILE A 223 -22.00 13.54 12.58
C ILE A 223 -22.43 12.77 11.31
N TYR A 224 -23.64 12.21 11.31
CA TYR A 224 -24.18 11.51 10.15
C TYR A 224 -24.41 12.45 8.98
N TYR A 225 -25.00 13.62 9.24
CA TYR A 225 -25.28 14.61 8.19
C TYR A 225 -24.01 15.17 7.57
N LEU A 226 -23.02 15.58 8.39
CA LEU A 226 -21.78 16.17 7.90
C LEU A 226 -20.90 15.12 7.19
N SER A 227 -20.83 13.88 7.71
CA SER A 227 -20.11 12.79 7.02
C SER A 227 -20.79 12.41 5.70
N GLY A 228 -22.12 12.37 5.68
CA GLY A 228 -22.88 12.09 4.46
C GLY A 228 -22.70 13.18 3.41
N LEU A 229 -22.73 14.43 3.83
CA LEU A 229 -22.52 15.59 2.95
C LEU A 229 -21.11 15.55 2.33
N GLU A 230 -20.07 15.30 3.13
CA GLU A 230 -18.70 15.19 2.64
C GLU A 230 -18.55 14.04 1.62
N SER A 231 -19.19 12.89 1.86
CA SER A 231 -19.17 11.75 0.94
C SER A 231 -19.86 12.04 -0.40
N LEU A 232 -21.04 12.66 -0.38
CA LEU A 232 -21.77 13.02 -1.61
C LEU A 232 -20.96 13.99 -2.48
N LEU A 233 -20.21 14.90 -1.84
CA LEU A 233 -19.37 15.87 -2.55
C LEU A 233 -18.09 15.28 -3.13
N GLU A 234 -17.60 14.17 -2.58
CA GLU A 234 -16.46 13.44 -3.15
C GLU A 234 -16.84 12.63 -4.40
N GLU A 235 -18.12 12.28 -4.57
CA GLU A 235 -18.61 11.44 -5.66
C GLU A 235 -19.04 12.22 -6.90
N GLU A 236 -19.47 13.47 -6.78
CA GLU A 236 -20.02 14.28 -7.88
C GLU A 236 -19.20 15.53 -8.17
N ASP A 237 -18.61 15.60 -9.37
CA ASP A 237 -17.74 16.71 -9.80
C ASP A 237 -18.49 18.05 -10.05
N ASP A 238 -19.83 18.08 -10.23
CA ASP A 238 -20.53 19.28 -10.75
C ASP A 238 -21.74 19.78 -9.93
N ASP A 239 -22.38 18.95 -9.09
CA ASP A 239 -23.61 19.31 -8.34
C ASP A 239 -23.42 19.49 -6.83
N GLY A 240 -22.20 19.44 -6.35
CA GLY A 240 -21.86 19.43 -4.92
C GLY A 240 -22.38 20.62 -4.12
N ASP A 241 -22.44 21.80 -4.71
CA ASP A 241 -22.93 23.03 -4.04
C ASP A 241 -24.42 22.93 -3.67
N ASN A 242 -25.21 22.15 -4.40
CA ASN A 242 -26.64 22.00 -4.17
C ASN A 242 -26.95 21.19 -2.91
N TYR A 243 -26.22 20.12 -2.62
CA TYR A 243 -26.39 19.34 -1.38
C TYR A 243 -26.08 20.17 -0.12
N ALA A 244 -25.05 21.00 -0.18
CA ALA A 244 -24.72 21.91 0.93
C ALA A 244 -25.79 22.97 1.14
N LEU A 245 -26.35 23.54 0.07
CA LEU A 245 -27.47 24.48 0.14
C LEU A 245 -28.74 23.81 0.66
N ALA A 246 -29.04 22.59 0.23
CA ALA A 246 -30.17 21.81 0.74
C ALA A 246 -30.04 21.53 2.24
N PHE A 247 -28.86 21.18 2.70
CA PHE A 247 -28.59 20.98 4.12
C PHE A 247 -28.75 22.28 4.94
N LEU A 248 -28.20 23.41 4.45
CA LEU A 248 -28.36 24.71 5.09
C LEU A 248 -29.83 25.17 5.11
N ASN A 249 -30.62 24.85 4.07
CA ASN A 249 -32.06 25.11 4.02
C ASN A 249 -32.83 24.24 5.02
N TYR A 250 -32.45 22.97 5.14
CA TYR A 250 -33.01 22.07 6.16
C TYR A 250 -32.79 22.57 7.57
N LEU A 251 -31.61 23.13 7.83
CA LEU A 251 -31.31 23.80 9.11
C LEU A 251 -32.02 25.17 9.30
N GLY A 252 -32.69 25.66 8.26
CA GLY A 252 -33.35 26.96 8.29
C GLY A 252 -32.41 28.17 8.21
N LEU A 253 -31.15 27.98 7.82
CA LEU A 253 -30.15 29.04 7.67
C LEU A 253 -30.24 29.78 6.33
N VAL A 254 -30.75 29.14 5.30
CA VAL A 254 -31.02 29.74 3.99
C VAL A 254 -32.44 29.47 3.57
N SER A 255 -32.97 30.23 2.61
CA SER A 255 -34.26 29.98 2.01
C SER A 255 -34.15 29.70 0.52
N GLY A 256 -34.82 28.64 0.06
CA GLY A 256 -34.83 28.20 -1.34
C GLY A 256 -35.59 26.89 -1.51
N ASP A 257 -35.70 26.44 -2.75
CA ASP A 257 -36.34 25.15 -3.10
C ASP A 257 -35.23 24.16 -3.43
N TYR A 258 -34.79 23.41 -2.43
CA TYR A 258 -33.68 22.44 -2.50
C TYR A 258 -34.12 21.06 -2.03
N PHE A 259 -35.42 20.72 -2.10
CA PHE A 259 -35.93 19.49 -1.51
C PHE A 259 -35.43 18.22 -2.23
N ALA A 260 -35.28 18.29 -3.54
CA ALA A 260 -34.81 17.15 -4.32
C ALA A 260 -33.35 16.76 -4.01
N GLU A 261 -32.52 17.73 -3.68
CA GLU A 261 -31.12 17.57 -3.34
C GLU A 261 -30.91 17.09 -1.89
N LEU A 262 -31.93 17.19 -1.03
CA LEU A 262 -31.86 16.75 0.36
C LEU A 262 -32.15 15.24 0.52
N ASP A 263 -32.96 14.65 -0.37
CA ASP A 263 -33.36 13.25 -0.29
C ASP A 263 -32.18 12.27 -0.31
N PRO A 264 -31.15 12.41 -1.18
CA PRO A 264 -29.98 11.55 -1.16
C PRO A 264 -29.20 11.62 0.18
N LEU A 265 -29.09 12.82 0.76
CA LEU A 265 -28.43 13.00 2.06
C LEU A 265 -29.22 12.31 3.18
N HIS A 266 -30.54 12.48 3.22
CA HIS A 266 -31.39 11.80 4.21
C HIS A 266 -31.32 10.28 4.08
N GLU A 267 -31.30 9.76 2.86
CA GLU A 267 -31.17 8.32 2.60
C GLU A 267 -29.82 7.79 3.08
N LEU A 268 -28.73 8.50 2.79
CA LEU A 268 -27.39 8.13 3.23
C LEU A 268 -27.26 8.17 4.77
N VAL A 269 -27.83 9.18 5.42
CA VAL A 269 -27.90 9.27 6.89
C VAL A 269 -28.68 8.09 7.48
N ALA A 270 -29.85 7.77 6.93
CA ALA A 270 -30.68 6.65 7.40
C ALA A 270 -29.93 5.30 7.25
N ARG A 271 -29.30 5.07 6.11
CA ARG A 271 -28.48 3.87 5.87
C ARG A 271 -27.32 3.78 6.84
N SER A 272 -26.63 4.89 7.11
CA SER A 272 -25.50 4.94 8.06
C SER A 272 -25.94 4.66 9.50
N GLN A 273 -27.07 5.23 9.92
CA GLN A 273 -27.67 4.96 11.24
C GLN A 273 -28.10 3.50 11.38
N GLU A 274 -28.69 2.93 10.34
CA GLU A 274 -29.09 1.53 10.31
C GLU A 274 -27.87 0.59 10.36
N ALA A 275 -26.83 0.87 9.57
CA ALA A 275 -25.59 0.09 9.57
C ALA A 275 -24.94 0.08 10.97
N ILE A 276 -24.81 1.23 11.63
CA ILE A 276 -24.23 1.32 12.98
C ILE A 276 -25.12 0.59 14.00
N ARG A 277 -26.43 0.71 13.91
CA ARG A 277 -27.38 0.05 14.81
C ARG A 277 -27.35 -1.47 14.69
N ASN A 278 -27.21 -1.99 13.47
CA ASN A 278 -27.28 -3.43 13.22
C ASN A 278 -25.94 -4.16 13.43
N TYR A 279 -24.82 -3.47 13.21
CA TYR A 279 -23.49 -4.10 13.19
C TYR A 279 -22.48 -3.51 14.16
N GLY A 280 -22.85 -2.39 14.80
CA GLY A 280 -22.01 -1.77 15.80
C GLY A 280 -22.09 -2.49 17.14
N GLY A 281 -20.93 -2.70 17.75
CA GLY A 281 -20.85 -2.86 19.20
C GLY A 281 -21.23 -1.54 19.89
N VAL A 282 -20.83 -1.33 21.16
CA VAL A 282 -21.05 -0.06 21.83
C VAL A 282 -20.30 1.04 21.10
N PRO A 283 -21.01 2.01 20.47
CA PRO A 283 -20.34 3.06 19.72
C PRO A 283 -19.58 4.00 20.68
N VAL A 284 -18.37 4.36 20.29
CA VAL A 284 -17.55 5.37 20.97
C VAL A 284 -17.69 6.67 20.20
N TYR A 285 -18.19 7.69 20.87
CA TYR A 285 -18.40 8.99 20.27
C TYR A 285 -17.23 9.94 20.59
N SER A 286 -16.77 10.66 19.58
CA SER A 286 -15.94 11.86 19.75
C SER A 286 -16.66 13.07 19.19
N GLU A 287 -16.03 14.25 19.20
CA GLU A 287 -16.64 15.48 18.67
C GLU A 287 -17.04 15.35 17.19
N ARG A 288 -16.27 14.64 16.40
CA ARG A 288 -16.44 14.56 14.93
C ARG A 288 -16.52 13.15 14.39
N SER A 289 -16.61 12.14 15.25
CA SER A 289 -16.66 10.75 14.77
C SER A 289 -17.48 9.85 15.67
N ILE A 290 -18.04 8.84 15.04
CA ILE A 290 -18.64 7.68 15.70
C ILE A 290 -17.77 6.50 15.31
N SER A 291 -17.24 5.76 16.28
CA SER A 291 -16.42 4.57 16.00
C SER A 291 -16.92 3.38 16.80
N PHE A 292 -16.76 2.19 16.24
CA PHE A 292 -17.15 0.93 16.87
C PHE A 292 -16.25 -0.20 16.42
N SER A 293 -16.11 -1.23 17.26
CA SER A 293 -15.34 -2.43 16.90
C SER A 293 -16.20 -3.37 16.06
N ILE A 294 -15.62 -3.99 15.05
CA ILE A 294 -16.26 -5.03 14.23
C ILE A 294 -15.62 -6.36 14.59
N ASP A 295 -16.44 -7.30 15.04
CA ASP A 295 -16.02 -8.66 15.35
C ASP A 295 -16.28 -9.57 14.14
N GLY A 296 -15.24 -9.81 13.37
CA GLY A 296 -15.21 -10.79 12.29
C GLY A 296 -15.73 -10.32 10.91
N LEU A 297 -15.40 -11.12 9.90
CA LEU A 297 -15.65 -10.81 8.47
C LEU A 297 -17.15 -10.80 8.08
N GLY A 298 -18.00 -11.53 8.81
CA GLY A 298 -19.44 -11.56 8.53
C GLY A 298 -20.08 -10.19 8.69
N HIS A 299 -19.70 -9.43 9.72
CA HIS A 299 -20.18 -8.07 9.96
C HIS A 299 -19.63 -7.07 8.95
N LEU A 300 -18.42 -7.30 8.46
CA LEU A 300 -17.81 -6.48 7.41
C LEU A 300 -18.67 -6.51 6.12
N ASN A 301 -19.02 -7.70 5.65
CA ASN A 301 -19.85 -7.86 4.45
C ASN A 301 -21.22 -7.18 4.60
N ALA A 302 -21.75 -7.19 5.80
CA ALA A 302 -23.04 -6.61 6.08
C ALA A 302 -22.99 -5.06 6.09
N ILE A 303 -21.94 -4.45 6.62
CA ILE A 303 -21.75 -2.98 6.57
C ILE A 303 -21.64 -2.51 5.12
N HIS A 304 -20.93 -3.25 4.27
CA HIS A 304 -20.77 -2.92 2.86
C HIS A 304 -22.07 -2.96 2.04
N GLN A 305 -23.07 -3.72 2.47
CA GLN A 305 -24.37 -3.76 1.79
C GLN A 305 -25.13 -2.44 1.86
N TYR A 306 -24.77 -1.57 2.82
CA TYR A 306 -25.49 -0.30 3.03
C TYR A 306 -24.98 0.86 2.18
N ASP A 307 -23.84 0.71 1.50
CA ASP A 307 -23.22 1.80 0.71
C ASP A 307 -23.19 3.11 1.50
N THR A 308 -22.37 3.14 2.54
CA THR A 308 -22.31 4.23 3.52
C THR A 308 -20.89 4.79 3.61
N PRO A 309 -20.70 6.06 4.06
CA PRO A 309 -19.38 6.66 4.27
C PRO A 309 -18.62 6.11 5.50
N ILE A 310 -19.01 4.93 6.00
CA ILE A 310 -18.34 4.27 7.11
C ILE A 310 -16.99 3.74 6.62
N LYS A 311 -15.91 4.32 7.14
CA LYS A 311 -14.54 3.89 6.89
C LYS A 311 -14.17 2.76 7.84
N ILE A 312 -13.55 1.71 7.32
CA ILE A 312 -13.13 0.56 8.10
C ILE A 312 -11.60 0.54 8.15
N GLU A 313 -11.07 0.53 9.35
CA GLU A 313 -9.64 0.54 9.59
C GLU A 313 -9.23 -0.64 10.47
N TRP A 314 -8.02 -1.12 10.26
CA TRP A 314 -7.43 -2.12 11.11
C TRP A 314 -6.91 -1.47 12.39
N THR A 315 -7.31 -1.99 13.55
CA THR A 315 -6.72 -1.57 14.81
C THR A 315 -5.58 -2.50 15.19
N MET A 316 -4.47 -1.91 15.68
CA MET A 316 -3.31 -2.64 16.24
C MET A 316 -2.45 -3.43 15.23
N LEU A 317 -2.48 -3.13 13.94
CA LEU A 317 -1.49 -3.66 13.03
C LEU A 317 -0.17 -2.89 13.13
N SER A 318 0.94 -3.63 13.21
CA SER A 318 2.25 -3.01 12.97
C SER A 318 2.33 -2.53 11.52
N SER A 319 3.07 -1.45 11.26
CA SER A 319 3.25 -0.93 9.89
C SER A 319 3.74 -1.99 8.89
N GLY A 320 4.61 -2.90 9.33
CA GLY A 320 5.08 -4.02 8.51
C GLY A 320 3.98 -5.03 8.19
N LEU A 321 3.12 -5.37 9.14
CA LEU A 321 2.00 -6.28 8.88
C LEU A 321 0.96 -5.63 7.96
N HIS A 322 0.68 -4.34 8.14
CA HIS A 322 -0.19 -3.59 7.25
C HIS A 322 0.35 -3.60 5.81
N ALA A 323 1.66 -3.32 5.64
CA ALA A 323 2.31 -3.36 4.33
C ALA A 323 2.22 -4.75 3.66
N LEU A 324 2.37 -5.83 4.44
CA LEU A 324 2.26 -7.21 3.94
C LEU A 324 0.84 -7.54 3.48
N ILE A 325 -0.14 -7.19 4.29
CA ILE A 325 -1.56 -7.42 3.98
C ILE A 325 -1.95 -6.63 2.73
N ASP A 326 -1.57 -5.36 2.66
CA ASP A 326 -1.80 -4.46 1.54
C ASP A 326 -1.19 -5.01 0.23
N GLN A 327 0.06 -5.46 0.30
CA GLN A 327 0.73 -6.12 -0.83
C GLN A 327 -0.06 -7.32 -1.34
N PHE A 328 -0.50 -8.20 -0.44
CA PHE A 328 -1.22 -9.41 -0.82
C PHE A 328 -2.59 -9.08 -1.42
N ALA A 329 -3.27 -8.06 -0.91
CA ALA A 329 -4.51 -7.58 -1.48
C ALA A 329 -4.33 -7.07 -2.90
N HIS A 330 -3.35 -6.19 -3.14
CA HIS A 330 -3.06 -5.67 -4.48
C HIS A 330 -2.70 -6.78 -5.48
N ILE A 331 -1.93 -7.77 -5.05
CA ILE A 331 -1.58 -8.94 -5.87
C ILE A 331 -2.83 -9.78 -6.15
N GLY A 332 -3.68 -10.00 -5.16
CA GLY A 332 -4.93 -10.75 -5.29
C GLY A 332 -5.88 -10.11 -6.30
N ASP A 333 -6.11 -8.80 -6.20
CA ASP A 333 -6.94 -8.03 -7.13
C ASP A 333 -6.41 -8.11 -8.57
N ALA A 334 -5.09 -8.03 -8.73
CA ALA A 334 -4.49 -8.12 -10.06
C ALA A 334 -4.65 -9.52 -10.67
N ILE A 335 -4.53 -10.58 -9.85
CA ILE A 335 -4.75 -11.96 -10.28
C ILE A 335 -6.22 -12.17 -10.64
N GLU A 336 -7.16 -11.67 -9.82
CA GLU A 336 -8.59 -11.71 -10.13
C GLU A 336 -8.91 -10.99 -11.44
N LYS A 337 -8.38 -9.78 -11.64
CA LYS A 337 -8.53 -9.02 -12.90
C LYS A 337 -7.99 -9.80 -14.12
N ALA A 338 -6.87 -10.50 -13.96
CA ALA A 338 -6.30 -11.35 -15.01
C ALA A 338 -7.24 -12.53 -15.32
N ALA A 339 -7.69 -13.25 -14.30
CA ALA A 339 -8.57 -14.40 -14.43
C ALA A 339 -9.92 -14.03 -15.07
N ARG A 340 -10.54 -12.92 -14.65
CA ARG A 340 -11.79 -12.40 -15.25
C ARG A 340 -11.64 -12.03 -16.74
N ARG A 341 -10.42 -11.71 -17.19
CA ARG A 341 -10.09 -11.45 -18.61
C ARG A 341 -9.72 -12.70 -19.39
N GLY A 342 -9.91 -13.90 -18.81
CA GLY A 342 -9.57 -15.17 -19.43
C GLY A 342 -8.06 -15.45 -19.47
N ARG A 343 -7.26 -14.76 -18.65
CA ARG A 343 -5.82 -15.01 -18.55
C ARG A 343 -5.58 -16.02 -17.42
N ASP A 344 -5.19 -17.22 -17.77
CA ASP A 344 -5.02 -18.34 -16.85
C ASP A 344 -3.55 -18.75 -16.60
N SER A 345 -2.63 -18.08 -17.31
CA SER A 345 -1.18 -18.25 -17.15
C SER A 345 -0.56 -16.92 -16.73
N ILE A 346 0.01 -16.86 -15.52
CA ILE A 346 0.46 -15.61 -14.89
C ILE A 346 1.93 -15.71 -14.51
N LEU A 347 2.72 -14.69 -14.89
CA LEU A 347 4.01 -14.38 -14.29
C LEU A 347 3.84 -13.16 -13.37
N LEU A 348 3.93 -13.39 -12.06
CA LEU A 348 3.92 -12.33 -11.04
C LEU A 348 5.36 -11.88 -10.76
N MET A 349 5.64 -10.62 -10.98
CA MET A 349 6.91 -9.98 -10.68
C MET A 349 6.76 -9.08 -9.47
N ILE A 350 7.54 -9.35 -8.42
CA ILE A 350 7.53 -8.57 -7.17
C ILE A 350 8.89 -7.90 -7.02
N ASP A 351 8.90 -6.58 -6.99
CA ASP A 351 10.10 -5.77 -6.82
C ASP A 351 10.15 -5.20 -5.41
N GLU A 352 11.13 -5.68 -4.63
CA GLU A 352 11.35 -5.28 -3.23
C GLU A 352 10.10 -5.38 -2.34
N GLY A 353 9.34 -6.46 -2.46
CA GLY A 353 8.13 -6.69 -1.67
C GLY A 353 8.36 -6.83 -0.17
N ASP A 354 9.59 -7.01 0.25
CA ASP A 354 10.03 -7.13 1.64
C ASP A 354 10.60 -5.84 2.25
N ALA A 355 10.69 -4.74 1.49
CA ALA A 355 11.39 -3.50 1.89
C ALA A 355 10.87 -2.87 3.19
N TYR A 356 9.57 -3.02 3.49
CA TYR A 356 8.94 -2.45 4.70
C TYR A 356 8.66 -3.48 5.79
N LEU A 357 9.09 -4.73 5.59
CA LEU A 357 8.83 -5.80 6.54
C LEU A 357 9.86 -5.84 7.66
N HIS A 358 9.39 -5.92 8.90
CA HIS A 358 10.24 -6.27 10.04
C HIS A 358 10.83 -7.68 9.85
N LEU A 359 11.99 -7.95 10.45
CA LEU A 359 12.72 -9.22 10.31
C LEU A 359 11.86 -10.47 10.52
N ASP A 360 10.95 -10.46 11.52
CA ASP A 360 10.04 -11.58 11.76
C ASP A 360 9.06 -11.84 10.61
N TRP A 361 8.63 -10.79 9.91
CA TRP A 361 7.77 -10.90 8.74
C TRP A 361 8.56 -11.32 7.50
N GLN A 362 9.81 -10.86 7.34
CA GLN A 362 10.70 -11.32 6.28
C GLN A 362 10.93 -12.83 6.37
N ARG A 363 11.14 -13.39 7.58
CA ARG A 363 11.29 -14.84 7.81
C ARG A 363 10.04 -15.66 7.45
N LYS A 364 8.87 -15.07 7.52
CA LYS A 364 7.58 -15.73 7.21
C LYS A 364 7.15 -15.47 5.76
N TYR A 365 7.74 -14.49 5.10
CA TYR A 365 7.28 -13.93 3.84
C TYR A 365 7.07 -14.97 2.75
N LEU A 366 8.10 -15.79 2.46
CA LEU A 366 8.01 -16.82 1.43
C LEU A 366 6.94 -17.88 1.74
N THR A 367 6.85 -18.32 2.98
CA THR A 367 5.82 -19.28 3.42
C THR A 367 4.43 -18.72 3.20
N LEU A 368 4.20 -17.46 3.60
CA LEU A 368 2.91 -16.80 3.48
C LEU A 368 2.54 -16.55 2.02
N LEU A 369 3.48 -16.02 1.24
CA LEU A 369 3.32 -15.78 -0.20
C LEU A 369 2.97 -17.07 -0.94
N ASN A 370 3.73 -18.14 -0.71
CA ASN A 370 3.50 -19.44 -1.34
C ASN A 370 2.10 -20.00 -1.03
N LYS A 371 1.69 -19.99 0.25
CA LYS A 371 0.35 -20.44 0.66
C LYS A 371 -0.77 -19.60 0.07
N TYR A 372 -0.59 -18.26 0.07
CA TYR A 372 -1.57 -17.33 -0.47
C TYR A 372 -1.76 -17.53 -1.98
N LEU A 373 -0.67 -17.52 -2.73
CA LEU A 373 -0.68 -17.73 -4.17
C LEU A 373 -1.18 -19.12 -4.56
N GLY A 374 -0.84 -20.16 -3.79
CA GLY A 374 -1.37 -21.50 -3.98
C GLY A 374 -2.89 -21.57 -3.83
N ARG A 375 -3.47 -20.79 -2.90
CA ARG A 375 -4.93 -20.63 -2.78
C ARG A 375 -5.54 -19.94 -3.99
N LEU A 376 -4.97 -18.79 -4.39
CA LEU A 376 -5.45 -18.05 -5.56
C LEU A 376 -5.38 -18.89 -6.83
N LYS A 377 -4.28 -19.64 -7.03
CA LYS A 377 -4.15 -20.56 -8.16
C LYS A 377 -5.27 -21.57 -8.22
N ARG A 378 -5.65 -22.16 -7.08
CA ARG A 378 -6.77 -23.13 -7.01
C ARG A 378 -8.14 -22.46 -7.18
N HIS A 379 -8.33 -21.28 -6.56
CA HIS A 379 -9.61 -20.56 -6.58
C HIS A 379 -9.98 -20.08 -7.98
N TYR A 380 -9.03 -19.54 -8.72
CA TYR A 380 -9.24 -19.04 -10.09
C TYR A 380 -8.91 -20.08 -11.16
N GLU A 381 -8.65 -21.32 -10.78
CA GLU A 381 -8.30 -22.43 -11.69
C GLU A 381 -7.18 -22.08 -12.67
N LEU A 382 -6.18 -21.32 -12.20
CA LEU A 382 -5.09 -20.88 -13.05
C LEU A 382 -4.25 -22.07 -13.54
N ARG A 383 -3.98 -22.11 -14.82
CA ARG A 383 -3.13 -23.14 -15.43
C ARG A 383 -1.69 -23.05 -14.96
N SER A 384 -1.15 -21.83 -14.93
CA SER A 384 0.18 -21.58 -14.39
C SER A 384 0.23 -20.29 -13.59
N LEU A 385 0.98 -20.33 -12.49
CA LEU A 385 1.31 -19.17 -11.67
C LEU A 385 2.77 -19.28 -11.25
N GLN A 386 3.60 -18.41 -11.78
CA GLN A 386 5.02 -18.32 -11.51
C GLN A 386 5.36 -16.98 -10.89
N VAL A 387 6.35 -16.95 -10.00
CA VAL A 387 6.82 -15.73 -9.33
C VAL A 387 8.27 -15.47 -9.66
N LEU A 388 8.56 -14.21 -9.95
CA LEU A 388 9.91 -13.68 -10.01
C LEU A 388 10.02 -12.58 -8.95
N LEU A 389 10.71 -12.89 -7.85
CA LEU A 389 10.88 -12.03 -6.69
C LEU A 389 12.26 -11.36 -6.74
N ALA A 390 12.31 -10.05 -6.77
CA ALA A 390 13.55 -9.30 -6.57
C ALA A 390 13.61 -8.80 -5.12
N SER A 391 14.71 -9.10 -4.44
CA SER A 391 14.91 -8.72 -3.04
C SER A 391 16.38 -8.43 -2.73
N HIS A 392 16.61 -7.65 -1.68
CA HIS A 392 17.90 -7.42 -1.06
C HIS A 392 18.03 -8.12 0.31
N SER A 393 17.02 -8.88 0.74
CA SER A 393 17.01 -9.52 2.05
C SER A 393 17.83 -10.81 2.08
N PRO A 394 18.88 -10.88 2.91
CA PRO A 394 19.61 -12.12 3.12
C PRO A 394 18.75 -13.19 3.81
N LEU A 395 17.72 -12.79 4.57
CA LEU A 395 16.76 -13.70 5.20
C LEU A 395 15.93 -14.45 4.15
N ILE A 396 15.41 -13.72 3.15
CA ILE A 396 14.67 -14.34 2.05
C ILE A 396 15.58 -15.23 1.22
N ALA A 397 16.82 -14.81 0.99
CA ALA A 397 17.80 -15.61 0.28
C ALA A 397 18.14 -16.92 1.03
N ALA A 398 18.27 -16.86 2.36
CA ALA A 398 18.51 -18.03 3.20
C ALA A 398 17.32 -19.01 3.23
N ASP A 399 16.13 -18.55 2.93
CA ASP A 399 14.87 -19.35 2.91
C ASP A 399 14.59 -19.97 1.53
N MET A 400 15.42 -19.65 0.51
CA MET A 400 15.27 -20.14 -0.87
C MET A 400 16.31 -21.20 -1.24
N PRO A 401 15.89 -22.35 -1.82
CA PRO A 401 16.85 -23.28 -2.38
C PRO A 401 17.68 -22.61 -3.49
N GLY A 402 18.99 -22.79 -3.45
CA GLY A 402 19.93 -22.12 -4.37
C GLY A 402 19.66 -22.35 -5.85
N LEU A 403 18.97 -23.44 -6.21
CA LEU A 403 18.51 -23.71 -7.58
C LEU A 403 17.52 -22.65 -8.10
N PHE A 404 16.74 -22.04 -7.21
CA PHE A 404 15.75 -21.01 -7.54
C PHE A 404 16.28 -19.59 -7.31
N VAL A 405 17.59 -19.44 -7.11
CA VAL A 405 18.23 -18.14 -6.84
C VAL A 405 19.14 -17.78 -8.00
N THR A 406 18.89 -16.62 -8.60
CA THR A 406 19.77 -16.02 -9.63
C THR A 406 20.40 -14.77 -9.05
N ASN A 407 21.73 -14.76 -8.98
CA ASN A 407 22.50 -13.57 -8.59
C ASN A 407 22.89 -12.77 -9.84
N LEU A 408 22.51 -11.51 -9.90
CA LEU A 408 22.80 -10.65 -11.06
C LEU A 408 24.25 -10.12 -11.09
N ASP A 409 24.94 -10.19 -9.96
CA ASP A 409 26.34 -9.71 -9.82
C ASP A 409 27.37 -10.84 -9.96
N SER A 410 26.94 -12.11 -9.89
CA SER A 410 27.84 -13.25 -9.94
C SER A 410 27.16 -14.45 -10.58
N ASP A 411 27.89 -15.13 -11.47
CA ASP A 411 27.43 -16.40 -12.08
C ASP A 411 27.64 -17.63 -11.18
N VAL A 412 28.25 -17.41 -9.99
CA VAL A 412 28.52 -18.51 -9.05
C VAL A 412 27.23 -18.83 -8.27
N ARG A 413 26.76 -20.07 -8.43
CA ARG A 413 25.65 -20.59 -7.61
C ARG A 413 26.10 -20.77 -6.16
N ILE A 414 25.40 -20.14 -5.25
CA ILE A 414 25.64 -20.22 -3.81
C ILE A 414 24.55 -21.07 -3.17
N LYS A 415 24.96 -21.93 -2.24
CA LYS A 415 24.03 -22.69 -1.41
C LYS A 415 23.45 -21.78 -0.34
N THR A 416 22.29 -21.20 -0.60
CA THR A 416 21.63 -20.24 0.29
C THR A 416 20.68 -20.90 1.29
N PHE A 417 20.07 -22.03 0.93
CA PHE A 417 19.00 -22.66 1.70
C PHE A 417 19.46 -23.15 3.08
N GLY A 418 18.91 -22.55 4.13
CA GLY A 418 19.28 -22.84 5.52
C GLY A 418 20.70 -22.45 5.90
N ALA A 419 21.38 -21.64 5.07
CA ALA A 419 22.72 -21.15 5.37
C ALA A 419 22.69 -20.06 6.44
N PRO A 420 23.76 -19.93 7.27
CA PRO A 420 23.93 -18.77 8.15
C PRO A 420 23.85 -17.46 7.37
N ILE A 421 23.25 -16.43 7.99
CA ILE A 421 23.02 -15.14 7.30
C ILE A 421 24.35 -14.51 6.88
N GLU A 422 25.39 -14.63 7.69
CA GLU A 422 26.74 -14.14 7.41
C GLU A 422 27.30 -14.76 6.12
N ASP A 423 27.11 -16.05 5.91
CA ASP A 423 27.56 -16.76 4.71
C ASP A 423 26.77 -16.31 3.47
N VAL A 424 25.47 -16.06 3.64
CA VAL A 424 24.62 -15.52 2.56
C VAL A 424 25.02 -14.10 2.20
N ILE A 425 25.31 -13.26 3.20
CA ILE A 425 25.78 -11.88 2.96
C ILE A 425 27.14 -11.90 2.25
N ALA A 426 28.08 -12.70 2.71
CA ALA A 426 29.40 -12.78 2.11
C ALA A 426 29.35 -13.34 0.69
N GLY A 427 28.59 -14.43 0.47
CA GLY A 427 28.54 -15.13 -0.80
C GLY A 427 27.62 -14.49 -1.83
N SER A 428 26.40 -14.08 -1.43
CA SER A 428 25.40 -13.57 -2.38
C SER A 428 25.49 -12.06 -2.61
N PHE A 429 25.95 -11.29 -1.61
CA PHE A 429 26.03 -9.85 -1.71
C PHE A 429 27.46 -9.31 -1.76
N GLU A 430 28.45 -10.21 -1.69
CA GLU A 430 29.90 -9.87 -1.63
C GLU A 430 30.16 -8.72 -0.63
N SER A 431 29.51 -8.77 0.50
CA SER A 431 29.55 -7.74 1.54
C SER A 431 29.91 -8.35 2.88
N SER A 432 30.39 -7.52 3.78
CA SER A 432 30.66 -7.92 5.16
C SER A 432 29.41 -7.77 6.02
N SER A 433 29.20 -8.67 6.97
CA SER A 433 28.20 -8.52 8.02
C SER A 433 28.52 -7.37 8.99
N LEU A 434 29.79 -6.95 9.01
CA LEU A 434 30.25 -5.84 9.87
C LEU A 434 30.05 -4.50 9.16
N GLY A 435 29.32 -3.59 9.81
CA GLY A 435 29.10 -2.24 9.29
C GLY A 435 30.41 -1.45 9.15
N VAL A 436 30.51 -0.61 8.11
CA VAL A 436 31.73 0.16 7.78
C VAL A 436 32.23 1.00 8.95
N PHE A 437 31.32 1.62 9.72
CA PHE A 437 31.70 2.40 10.91
C PHE A 437 32.34 1.53 12.00
N ALA A 438 31.71 0.39 12.31
CA ALA A 438 32.24 -0.56 13.28
C ALA A 438 33.60 -1.12 12.82
N ALA A 439 33.72 -1.55 11.57
CA ALA A 439 34.95 -2.04 10.97
C ALA A 439 36.08 -0.99 11.06
N SER A 440 35.79 0.28 10.74
CA SER A 440 36.77 1.37 10.84
C SER A 440 37.23 1.55 12.27
N LYS A 441 36.31 1.58 13.25
CA LYS A 441 36.64 1.75 14.67
C LYS A 441 37.41 0.57 15.23
N ILE A 442 37.07 -0.65 14.87
CA ILE A 442 37.79 -1.85 15.26
C ILE A 442 39.21 -1.83 14.71
N ASN A 443 39.41 -1.44 13.44
CA ASN A 443 40.73 -1.30 12.84
C ASN A 443 41.57 -0.21 13.52
N GLU A 444 40.98 0.94 13.85
CA GLU A 444 41.67 1.99 14.61
C GLU A 444 42.15 1.47 15.98
N ILE A 445 41.29 0.73 16.69
CA ILE A 445 41.64 0.12 17.98
C ILE A 445 42.72 -0.93 17.80
N TYR A 446 42.61 -1.78 16.78
CA TYR A 446 43.61 -2.79 16.44
C TYR A 446 44.99 -2.16 16.20
N ASP A 447 45.04 -1.08 15.41
CA ASP A 447 46.29 -0.35 15.15
C ASP A 447 46.88 0.28 16.38
N ARG A 448 46.05 0.80 17.31
CA ARG A 448 46.51 1.30 18.62
C ARG A 448 46.97 0.15 19.52
N ALA A 449 46.28 -0.97 19.51
CA ALA A 449 46.68 -2.17 20.26
C ALA A 449 48.05 -2.67 19.82
N ARG A 450 48.32 -2.78 18.53
CA ARG A 450 49.62 -3.18 17.97
C ARG A 450 50.77 -2.26 18.39
N ARG A 451 50.46 -0.99 18.66
CA ARG A 451 51.46 0.01 19.09
C ARG A 451 51.53 0.16 20.62
N ASN A 452 50.88 -0.72 21.39
CA ASN A 452 50.73 -0.64 22.84
C ASN A 452 50.22 0.74 23.33
N LYS A 453 49.28 1.36 22.58
CA LYS A 453 48.73 2.70 22.83
C LYS A 453 47.22 2.67 23.09
N LEU A 454 46.69 1.60 23.66
CA LEU A 454 45.28 1.53 24.02
C LEU A 454 44.95 2.48 25.17
N SER A 455 43.96 3.32 24.97
CA SER A 455 43.40 4.18 25.98
C SER A 455 42.37 3.43 26.85
N SER A 456 41.99 4.02 27.99
CA SER A 456 40.89 3.49 28.80
C SER A 456 39.56 3.51 28.05
N ALA A 457 39.37 4.46 27.13
CA ALA A 457 38.19 4.53 26.25
C ALA A 457 38.19 3.38 25.22
N ASP A 458 39.36 3.04 24.66
CA ASP A 458 39.47 1.91 23.73
C ASP A 458 39.10 0.58 24.40
N LYS A 459 39.58 0.38 25.66
CA LYS A 459 39.27 -0.82 26.43
C LYS A 459 37.75 -0.97 26.68
N ARG A 460 37.06 0.12 27.03
CA ARG A 460 35.61 0.12 27.18
C ARG A 460 34.91 -0.19 25.85
N LEU A 461 35.38 0.40 24.75
CA LEU A 461 34.79 0.14 23.44
C LEU A 461 35.01 -1.29 22.96
N ILE A 462 36.14 -1.93 23.34
CA ILE A 462 36.38 -3.37 23.08
C ILE A 462 35.36 -4.23 23.83
N GLU A 463 34.96 -3.89 25.04
CA GLU A 463 33.93 -4.60 25.80
C GLU A 463 32.56 -4.55 25.15
N GLU A 464 32.26 -3.47 24.42
CA GLU A 464 31.00 -3.30 23.65
C GLU A 464 30.99 -4.06 22.32
N ILE A 465 32.10 -4.64 21.87
CA ILE A 465 32.14 -5.43 20.62
C ILE A 465 31.33 -6.71 20.80
N GLY A 466 30.24 -6.85 20.00
CA GLY A 466 29.34 -8.00 20.05
C GLY A 466 29.95 -9.31 19.55
N ASP A 467 30.87 -9.23 18.56
CA ASP A 467 31.62 -10.40 18.06
C ASP A 467 32.66 -10.86 19.08
N GLU A 468 32.45 -12.08 19.60
CA GLU A 468 33.29 -12.64 20.66
C GLU A 468 34.70 -12.96 20.16
N ALA A 469 34.85 -13.37 18.90
CA ALA A 469 36.15 -13.69 18.32
C ALA A 469 36.99 -12.41 18.17
N ILE A 470 36.40 -11.34 17.64
CA ILE A 470 37.06 -10.03 17.48
C ILE A 470 37.38 -9.45 18.84
N ARG A 471 36.41 -9.46 19.77
CA ARG A 471 36.60 -8.96 21.15
C ARG A 471 37.73 -9.71 21.84
N SER A 472 37.72 -11.06 21.80
CA SER A 472 38.76 -11.88 22.41
C SER A 472 40.11 -11.69 21.77
N ALA A 473 40.21 -11.52 20.45
CA ALA A 473 41.46 -11.23 19.77
C ALA A 473 42.07 -9.90 20.23
N LEU A 474 41.26 -8.86 20.36
CA LEU A 474 41.70 -7.54 20.83
C LEU A 474 42.07 -7.53 22.34
N MET A 475 41.38 -8.34 23.17
CA MET A 475 41.69 -8.46 24.59
C MET A 475 42.92 -9.33 24.87
N ARG A 476 43.12 -10.42 24.11
CA ARG A 476 44.28 -11.33 24.30
C ARG A 476 45.57 -10.76 23.77
N GLY A 477 45.53 -9.69 23.05
CA GLY A 477 46.67 -9.11 22.38
C GLY A 477 47.76 -8.63 23.33
N GLY A 478 48.51 -9.56 23.87
CA GLY A 478 49.92 -9.35 24.15
C GLY A 478 50.62 -9.29 22.79
N TRP A 479 50.50 -8.15 22.14
CA TRP A 479 51.20 -7.87 20.89
C TRP A 479 52.64 -7.58 21.25
N SER A 480 53.47 -8.64 21.29
CA SER A 480 54.93 -8.54 21.35
C SER A 480 55.50 -8.17 20.00
#